data_38d7b3830c9050f942de45eac6de4e55
#
_entry.id   38d7b3830c9050f942de45eac6de4e55
#
_cell.length_a   1.000
_cell.length_b   1.000
_cell.length_c   1.000
_cell.angle_alpha   90.00
_cell.angle_beta   90.00
_cell.angle_gamma   90.00
#
_symmetry.space_group_name_H-M   'P 1'
#
loop_
_entity.id
_entity.type
_entity.pdbx_description
1 polymer ?
#
loop_
_entity_poly.entity_id
_entity_poly.type
_entity_poly.pdbx_seq_one_letter_code
_entity_poly.pdbx_strand_id
1 'polypeptide(L)'
;MDFFLYVCISKMEDKKVKENILLVDVRALDRMAGQLRQFMSRQLSRELPVADLADWIVCCAMDAGWHQPERQCGVKRVVFVCPCGQTQLQHFHPGLLTQEVDGKAFSDPLLGEVCMSVVVEESSFQGKTLYVQCVETLLADDAGHRLTLVADTERYGDELEHAVGAGRTRVAMVGMQPVAMTGVEQVQMGFALLHAMGLSPDDIS
;
A
#
# COMPACT_ATOMS: atom_id res chain seq x y z
N MET A 1 -1.76 -22.39 -9.48
CA MET A 1 -0.76 -21.31 -9.27
C MET A 1 -0.78 -20.52 -10.56
N ASP A 2 -1.49 -19.37 -10.53
CA ASP A 2 -1.79 -18.62 -11.74
C ASP A 2 -0.53 -17.99 -12.33
N PHE A 3 -0.30 -18.31 -13.60
CA PHE A 3 0.81 -17.82 -14.43
C PHE A 3 0.90 -16.26 -14.44
N PHE A 4 -0.21 -15.56 -14.24
CA PHE A 4 -0.28 -14.10 -14.22
C PHE A 4 0.27 -13.48 -12.93
N LEU A 5 -0.02 -14.08 -11.78
CA LEU A 5 0.55 -13.65 -10.49
C LEU A 5 2.07 -13.85 -10.50
N TYR A 6 2.53 -14.94 -11.07
CA TYR A 6 3.94 -15.25 -11.27
C TYR A 6 4.62 -14.24 -12.21
N VAL A 7 3.99 -13.78 -13.29
CA VAL A 7 4.55 -12.81 -14.24
C VAL A 7 4.64 -11.40 -13.67
N CYS A 8 3.67 -10.94 -12.87
CA CYS A 8 3.76 -9.64 -12.21
C CYS A 8 4.81 -9.60 -11.09
N ILE A 9 5.04 -10.74 -10.42
CA ILE A 9 6.08 -10.91 -9.41
C ILE A 9 7.41 -11.36 -10.05
N SER A 10 7.40 -12.12 -11.15
CA SER A 10 8.58 -12.68 -11.82
C SER A 10 9.30 -11.76 -12.81
N LYS A 11 8.80 -10.53 -13.06
CA LYS A 11 9.70 -9.47 -13.56
C LYS A 11 10.82 -9.12 -12.58
N MET A 12 10.92 -9.87 -11.49
CA MET A 12 11.99 -9.89 -10.49
C MET A 12 13.08 -10.92 -10.80
N GLU A 13 13.19 -11.44 -12.04
CA GLU A 13 14.30 -12.32 -12.42
C GLU A 13 15.62 -11.57 -12.50
N ASP A 14 16.48 -11.98 -11.68
CA ASP A 14 17.94 -12.00 -11.55
C ASP A 14 18.50 -11.27 -10.33
N LYS A 15 18.59 -12.02 -9.27
CA LYS A 15 19.16 -11.81 -7.92
C LYS A 15 18.07 -11.64 -6.87
N LYS A 16 18.15 -12.45 -5.81
CA LYS A 16 17.39 -12.29 -4.56
C LYS A 16 17.74 -10.95 -3.91
N VAL A 17 17.22 -9.85 -4.47
CA VAL A 17 17.42 -8.51 -3.94
C VAL A 17 16.33 -8.25 -2.93
N LYS A 18 16.72 -7.89 -1.72
CA LYS A 18 15.78 -7.48 -0.68
C LYS A 18 15.10 -6.19 -1.10
N GLU A 19 13.76 -6.16 -1.04
CA GLU A 19 12.95 -5.00 -1.41
C GLU A 19 12.14 -4.48 -0.22
N ASN A 20 11.85 -3.18 -0.22
CA ASN A 20 10.76 -2.59 0.53
C ASN A 20 9.53 -2.55 -0.38
N ILE A 21 8.46 -3.22 0.01
CA ILE A 21 7.23 -3.35 -0.79
C ILE A 21 6.07 -2.77 -0.02
N LEU A 22 5.40 -1.76 -0.60
CA LEU A 22 4.10 -1.27 -0.17
C LEU A 22 3.03 -1.95 -1.00
N LEU A 23 2.28 -2.86 -0.39
CA LEU A 23 1.18 -3.56 -1.04
C LEU A 23 -0.15 -2.92 -0.63
N VAL A 24 -0.90 -2.44 -1.61
CA VAL A 24 -2.07 -1.59 -1.42
C VAL A 24 -3.32 -2.27 -1.93
N ASP A 25 -4.29 -2.54 -1.05
CA ASP A 25 -5.66 -2.79 -1.46
C ASP A 25 -6.30 -1.47 -1.91
N VAL A 26 -6.53 -1.35 -3.21
CA VAL A 26 -7.06 -0.14 -3.84
C VAL A 26 -8.42 0.25 -3.28
N ARG A 27 -9.28 -0.72 -2.99
CA ARG A 27 -10.61 -0.47 -2.40
C ARG A 27 -10.51 0.06 -0.97
N ALA A 28 -9.64 -0.55 -0.17
CA ALA A 28 -9.43 -0.12 1.21
C ALA A 28 -8.86 1.29 1.27
N LEU A 29 -7.83 1.57 0.47
CA LEU A 29 -7.21 2.89 0.40
C LEU A 29 -8.21 3.97 -0.01
N ASP A 30 -8.93 3.77 -1.12
CA ASP A 30 -9.87 4.77 -1.65
C ASP A 30 -11.02 5.04 -0.67
N ARG A 31 -11.53 4.00 0.00
CA ARG A 31 -12.54 4.12 1.05
C ARG A 31 -12.04 4.95 2.23
N MET A 32 -10.85 4.64 2.76
CA MET A 32 -10.26 5.36 3.89
C MET A 32 -10.00 6.82 3.57
N ALA A 33 -9.45 7.11 2.39
CA ALA A 33 -9.21 8.47 1.93
C ALA A 33 -10.51 9.26 1.79
N GLY A 34 -11.55 8.66 1.19
CA GLY A 34 -12.86 9.28 1.03
C GLY A 34 -13.54 9.60 2.36
N GLN A 35 -13.48 8.67 3.31
CA GLN A 35 -14.03 8.87 4.65
C GLN A 35 -13.32 10.01 5.40
N LEU A 36 -11.98 10.01 5.38
CA LEU A 36 -11.20 11.07 6.04
C LEU A 36 -11.43 12.42 5.38
N ARG A 37 -11.39 12.49 4.04
CA ARG A 37 -11.66 13.71 3.28
C ARG A 37 -13.03 14.30 3.62
N GLN A 38 -14.07 13.46 3.65
CA GLN A 38 -15.42 13.89 4.00
C GLN A 38 -15.52 14.40 5.45
N PHE A 39 -14.90 13.66 6.38
CA PHE A 39 -14.88 14.06 7.79
C PHE A 39 -14.19 15.41 7.98
N MET A 40 -12.98 15.57 7.45
CA MET A 40 -12.20 16.80 7.59
C MET A 40 -12.81 17.97 6.84
N SER A 41 -13.43 17.76 5.67
CA SER A 41 -14.15 18.82 4.95
C SER A 41 -15.30 19.40 5.79
N ARG A 42 -15.99 18.57 6.56
CA ARG A 42 -17.03 19.02 7.50
C ARG A 42 -16.45 19.80 8.67
N GLN A 43 -15.36 19.29 9.27
CA GLN A 43 -14.70 19.94 10.41
C GLN A 43 -14.17 21.32 10.05
N LEU A 44 -13.56 21.44 8.88
CA LEU A 44 -12.94 22.68 8.41
C LEU A 44 -13.92 23.58 7.64
N SER A 45 -15.19 23.16 7.48
CA SER A 45 -16.22 23.86 6.71
C SER A 45 -15.75 24.29 5.31
N ARG A 46 -14.88 23.49 4.69
CA ARG A 46 -14.37 23.68 3.32
C ARG A 46 -14.19 22.35 2.61
N GLU A 47 -14.33 22.34 1.29
CA GLU A 47 -14.00 21.15 0.51
C GLU A 47 -12.49 20.96 0.44
N LEU A 48 -12.02 19.74 0.74
CA LEU A 48 -10.62 19.37 0.60
C LEU A 48 -10.34 18.81 -0.80
N PRO A 49 -9.13 19.05 -1.34
CA PRO A 49 -8.71 18.42 -2.59
C PRO A 49 -8.64 16.90 -2.44
N VAL A 50 -8.49 16.21 -3.56
CA VAL A 50 -8.06 14.81 -3.57
C VAL A 50 -6.60 14.73 -3.15
N ALA A 51 -6.18 13.61 -2.58
CA ALA A 51 -4.81 13.42 -2.12
C ALA A 51 -3.84 13.27 -3.31
N ASP A 52 -2.64 13.82 -3.20
CA ASP A 52 -1.54 13.49 -4.10
C ASP A 52 -1.03 12.08 -3.80
N LEU A 53 -0.98 11.22 -4.84
CA LEU A 53 -0.63 9.82 -4.68
C LEU A 53 0.85 9.62 -4.34
N ALA A 54 1.73 10.42 -4.93
CA ALA A 54 3.17 10.32 -4.67
C ALA A 54 3.51 10.81 -3.26
N ASP A 55 2.94 11.94 -2.82
CA ASP A 55 3.11 12.45 -1.46
C ASP A 55 2.61 11.45 -0.42
N TRP A 56 1.44 10.84 -0.66
CA TRP A 56 0.92 9.80 0.22
C TRP A 56 1.86 8.59 0.32
N ILE A 57 2.38 8.10 -0.82
CA ILE A 57 3.35 6.99 -0.85
C ILE A 57 4.59 7.34 -0.03
N VAL A 58 5.16 8.52 -0.25
CA VAL A 58 6.36 8.99 0.46
C VAL A 58 6.10 9.03 1.96
N CYS A 59 5.01 9.64 2.41
CA CYS A 59 4.68 9.71 3.84
C CYS A 59 4.51 8.31 4.45
N CYS A 60 3.76 7.41 3.81
CA CYS A 60 3.59 6.03 4.29
C CYS A 60 4.92 5.28 4.37
N ALA A 61 5.78 5.42 3.37
CA ALA A 61 7.10 4.79 3.34
C ALA A 61 8.02 5.34 4.45
N MET A 62 7.95 6.65 4.71
CA MET A 62 8.70 7.30 5.79
C MET A 62 8.22 6.80 7.16
N ASP A 63 6.92 6.74 7.39
CA ASP A 63 6.30 6.25 8.63
C ASP A 63 6.59 4.76 8.84
N ALA A 64 6.66 3.95 7.78
CA ALA A 64 7.13 2.57 7.81
C ALA A 64 8.66 2.44 7.96
N GLY A 65 9.38 3.56 8.05
CA GLY A 65 10.82 3.61 8.33
C GLY A 65 11.71 3.21 7.14
N TRP A 66 11.27 3.36 5.90
CA TRP A 66 12.08 2.99 4.72
C TRP A 66 13.34 3.86 4.57
N HIS A 67 13.37 5.04 5.15
CA HIS A 67 14.52 5.96 5.16
C HIS A 67 15.61 5.55 6.16
N GLN A 68 15.31 4.69 7.14
CA GLN A 68 16.26 4.29 8.17
C GLN A 68 17.39 3.44 7.57
N PRO A 69 18.67 3.69 7.91
CA PRO A 69 19.81 3.00 7.30
C PRO A 69 19.73 1.48 7.39
N GLU A 70 19.27 0.94 8.53
CA GLU A 70 19.09 -0.49 8.75
C GLU A 70 17.90 -1.08 7.98
N ARG A 71 17.05 -0.21 7.43
CA ARG A 71 15.85 -0.56 6.65
C ARG A 71 16.00 -0.21 5.17
N GLN A 72 17.11 0.40 4.77
CA GLN A 72 17.36 0.71 3.37
C GLN A 72 17.53 -0.58 2.56
N CYS A 73 16.73 -0.69 1.51
CA CYS A 73 16.82 -1.72 0.49
C CYS A 73 17.07 -1.05 -0.87
N GLY A 74 17.75 -1.75 -1.76
CA GLY A 74 18.08 -1.20 -3.08
C GLY A 74 16.85 -0.88 -3.92
N VAL A 75 15.80 -1.69 -3.81
CA VAL A 75 14.57 -1.52 -4.59
C VAL A 75 13.41 -1.17 -3.67
N LYS A 76 12.64 -0.18 -4.08
CA LYS A 76 11.40 0.24 -3.45
C LYS A 76 10.27 0.11 -4.44
N ARG A 77 9.24 -0.61 -4.05
CA ARG A 77 8.13 -0.95 -4.93
C ARG A 77 6.79 -0.68 -4.26
N VAL A 78 5.87 -0.12 -5.02
CA VAL A 78 4.46 -0.01 -4.65
C VAL A 78 3.65 -0.88 -5.59
N VAL A 79 2.85 -1.77 -5.04
CA VAL A 79 1.98 -2.66 -5.79
C VAL A 79 0.53 -2.36 -5.42
N PHE A 80 -0.22 -1.87 -6.39
CA PHE A 80 -1.65 -1.62 -6.25
C PHE A 80 -2.43 -2.86 -6.68
N VAL A 81 -3.15 -3.47 -5.75
CA VAL A 81 -4.02 -4.61 -6.03
C VAL A 81 -5.45 -4.11 -6.21
N CYS A 82 -5.91 -4.18 -7.45
CA CYS A 82 -7.23 -3.75 -7.88
C CYS A 82 -8.20 -4.92 -7.83
N PRO A 83 -9.25 -4.88 -7.01
CA PRO A 83 -10.32 -5.87 -7.10
C PRO A 83 -11.07 -5.71 -8.42
N CYS A 84 -11.75 -6.78 -8.85
CA CYS A 84 -12.49 -6.80 -10.11
C CYS A 84 -13.38 -5.56 -10.28
N GLY A 85 -13.22 -4.88 -11.39
CA GLY A 85 -13.98 -3.67 -11.77
C GLY A 85 -13.53 -2.35 -11.12
N GLN A 86 -12.52 -2.35 -10.26
CA GLN A 86 -12.02 -1.11 -9.62
C GLN A 86 -10.55 -0.86 -9.95
N THR A 87 -10.29 -0.12 -11.01
CA THR A 87 -8.92 0.28 -11.45
C THR A 87 -8.65 1.77 -11.23
N GLN A 88 -9.52 2.45 -10.48
CA GLN A 88 -9.43 3.87 -10.22
C GLN A 88 -9.52 4.17 -8.72
N LEU A 89 -8.67 5.11 -8.28
CA LEU A 89 -8.76 5.80 -6.99
C LEU A 89 -9.51 7.11 -7.21
N GLN A 90 -10.70 7.25 -6.61
CA GLN A 90 -11.55 8.46 -6.77
C GLN A 90 -11.07 9.63 -5.90
N HIS A 91 -10.30 9.32 -4.86
CA HIS A 91 -9.85 10.31 -3.87
C HIS A 91 -8.36 10.64 -3.99
N PHE A 92 -7.72 10.26 -5.10
CA PHE A 92 -6.32 10.51 -5.39
C PHE A 92 -6.09 11.09 -6.79
N HIS A 93 -4.95 11.77 -6.93
CA HIS A 93 -4.41 12.17 -8.21
C HIS A 93 -2.91 11.79 -8.29
N PRO A 94 -2.46 11.09 -9.35
CA PRO A 94 -3.26 10.49 -10.42
C PRO A 94 -4.17 9.37 -9.89
N GLY A 95 -5.34 9.20 -10.52
CA GLY A 95 -6.36 8.25 -10.07
C GLY A 95 -6.58 7.05 -10.99
N LEU A 96 -6.22 7.16 -12.28
CA LEU A 96 -6.38 6.09 -13.29
C LEU A 96 -5.18 5.14 -13.25
N LEU A 97 -5.21 4.16 -12.32
CA LEU A 97 -4.05 3.36 -11.96
C LEU A 97 -3.42 2.64 -13.15
N THR A 98 -4.21 1.96 -13.97
CA THR A 98 -3.69 1.19 -15.12
C THR A 98 -3.15 2.06 -16.26
N GLN A 99 -3.51 3.33 -16.33
CA GLN A 99 -3.10 4.25 -17.41
C GLN A 99 -2.01 5.21 -16.94
N GLU A 100 -2.09 5.67 -15.71
CA GLU A 100 -1.27 6.77 -15.20
C GLU A 100 -0.18 6.30 -14.24
N VAL A 101 -0.31 5.10 -13.64
CA VAL A 101 0.56 4.63 -12.55
C VAL A 101 1.31 3.36 -12.91
N ASP A 102 0.67 2.41 -13.61
CA ASP A 102 1.28 1.11 -13.91
C ASP A 102 2.58 1.21 -14.71
N GLY A 103 3.60 0.52 -14.25
CA GLY A 103 4.92 0.49 -14.88
C GLY A 103 5.71 1.80 -14.78
N LYS A 104 5.25 2.79 -14.00
CA LYS A 104 5.95 4.05 -13.79
C LYS A 104 6.79 4.03 -12.53
N ALA A 105 7.71 4.99 -12.45
CA ALA A 105 8.51 5.26 -11.27
C ALA A 105 8.58 6.77 -11.04
N PHE A 106 8.80 7.17 -9.79
CA PHE A 106 9.17 8.52 -9.43
C PHE A 106 10.40 8.51 -8.52
N SER A 107 11.05 9.65 -8.38
CA SER A 107 12.22 9.81 -7.53
C SER A 107 11.93 10.78 -6.40
N ASP A 108 12.25 10.37 -5.18
CA ASP A 108 12.15 11.18 -3.98
C ASP A 108 13.54 11.38 -3.34
N PRO A 109 13.86 12.57 -2.80
CA PRO A 109 15.19 12.85 -2.23
C PRO A 109 15.60 11.94 -1.07
N LEU A 110 14.64 11.43 -0.29
CA LEU A 110 14.90 10.59 0.88
C LEU A 110 14.81 9.10 0.56
N LEU A 111 13.87 8.74 -0.31
CA LEU A 111 13.61 7.34 -0.67
C LEU A 111 14.43 6.89 -1.89
N GLY A 112 14.83 7.82 -2.77
CA GLY A 112 15.36 7.49 -4.09
C GLY A 112 14.26 7.07 -5.06
N GLU A 113 14.56 6.16 -5.98
CA GLU A 113 13.60 5.68 -6.96
C GLU A 113 12.57 4.73 -6.34
N VAL A 114 11.28 4.99 -6.62
CA VAL A 114 10.14 4.19 -6.22
C VAL A 114 9.39 3.73 -7.47
N CYS A 115 9.38 2.42 -7.71
CA CYS A 115 8.69 1.80 -8.83
C CYS A 115 7.24 1.46 -8.46
N MET A 116 6.32 1.65 -9.38
CA MET A 116 4.89 1.36 -9.17
C MET A 116 4.41 0.32 -10.17
N SER A 117 3.55 -0.58 -9.72
CA SER A 117 2.88 -1.58 -10.55
C SER A 117 1.44 -1.80 -10.11
N VAL A 118 0.60 -2.23 -11.04
CA VAL A 118 -0.82 -2.47 -10.82
C VAL A 118 -1.16 -3.91 -11.17
N VAL A 119 -1.81 -4.60 -10.26
CA VAL A 119 -2.31 -5.97 -10.45
C VAL A 119 -3.83 -5.92 -10.39
N VAL A 120 -4.48 -6.40 -11.45
CA VAL A 120 -5.94 -6.36 -11.56
C VAL A 120 -6.51 -7.76 -11.46
N GLU A 121 -7.53 -7.93 -10.64
CA GLU A 121 -8.30 -9.18 -10.54
C GLU A 121 -9.22 -9.29 -11.76
N GLU A 122 -8.98 -10.27 -12.62
CA GLU A 122 -9.71 -10.44 -13.90
C GLU A 122 -11.10 -11.04 -13.74
N SER A 123 -11.34 -11.82 -12.68
CA SER A 123 -12.64 -12.44 -12.43
C SER A 123 -12.85 -12.65 -10.93
N SER A 124 -14.13 -12.72 -10.51
CA SER A 124 -14.48 -13.08 -9.13
C SER A 124 -14.01 -14.51 -8.82
N PHE A 125 -12.87 -14.62 -8.16
CA PHE A 125 -12.32 -15.89 -7.73
C PHE A 125 -13.18 -16.51 -6.63
N GLN A 126 -13.51 -17.80 -6.76
CA GLN A 126 -14.03 -18.57 -5.64
C GLN A 126 -12.84 -18.98 -4.77
N GLY A 127 -12.63 -18.29 -3.66
CA GLY A 127 -11.51 -18.58 -2.77
C GLY A 127 -10.94 -17.32 -2.12
N LYS A 128 -9.63 -17.36 -1.79
CA LYS A 128 -8.91 -16.22 -1.22
C LYS A 128 -8.85 -15.06 -2.22
N THR A 129 -8.98 -13.85 -1.71
CA THR A 129 -8.85 -12.64 -2.53
C THR A 129 -7.46 -12.53 -3.15
N LEU A 130 -7.37 -11.88 -4.31
CA LEU A 130 -6.08 -11.63 -4.96
C LEU A 130 -5.09 -10.92 -4.02
N TYR A 131 -5.58 -10.00 -3.18
CA TYR A 131 -4.74 -9.30 -2.21
C TYR A 131 -4.07 -10.26 -1.21
N VAL A 132 -4.84 -11.19 -0.62
CA VAL A 132 -4.31 -12.18 0.32
C VAL A 132 -3.32 -13.12 -0.37
N GLN A 133 -3.61 -13.54 -1.61
CA GLN A 133 -2.68 -14.36 -2.40
C GLN A 133 -1.35 -13.63 -2.67
N CYS A 134 -1.39 -12.33 -2.97
CA CYS A 134 -0.18 -11.51 -3.12
C CYS A 134 0.63 -11.47 -1.81
N VAL A 135 -0.03 -11.26 -0.67
CA VAL A 135 0.62 -11.27 0.65
C VAL A 135 1.31 -12.62 0.90
N GLU A 136 0.59 -13.73 0.76
CA GLU A 136 1.13 -15.08 0.97
C GLU A 136 2.34 -15.36 0.07
N THR A 137 2.25 -14.95 -1.20
CA THR A 137 3.36 -15.15 -2.17
C THR A 137 4.60 -14.37 -1.76
N LEU A 138 4.43 -13.09 -1.36
CA LEU A 138 5.54 -12.25 -0.93
C LEU A 138 6.15 -12.70 0.40
N LEU A 139 5.34 -13.26 1.30
CA LEU A 139 5.82 -13.84 2.58
C LEU A 139 6.54 -15.16 2.39
N ALA A 140 6.18 -15.93 1.37
CA ALA A 140 6.83 -17.20 1.04
C ALA A 140 8.17 -17.02 0.30
N ASP A 141 8.48 -15.82 -0.19
CA ASP A 141 9.74 -15.54 -0.86
C ASP A 141 10.90 -15.46 0.16
N ASP A 142 11.94 -16.24 -0.11
CA ASP A 142 13.17 -16.31 0.72
C ASP A 142 14.05 -15.05 0.64
N ALA A 143 13.73 -14.09 -0.24
CA ALA A 143 14.50 -12.84 -0.39
C ALA A 143 14.47 -11.96 0.88
N GLY A 144 13.53 -12.23 1.80
CA GLY A 144 13.41 -11.51 3.06
C GLY A 144 12.99 -10.05 2.85
N HIS A 145 12.04 -9.83 1.95
CA HIS A 145 11.43 -8.52 1.73
C HIS A 145 10.91 -7.90 3.02
N ARG A 146 10.72 -6.60 3.01
CA ARG A 146 9.99 -5.87 4.05
C ARG A 146 8.66 -5.45 3.47
N LEU A 147 7.56 -5.89 4.07
CA LEU A 147 6.22 -5.61 3.59
C LEU A 147 5.56 -4.50 4.41
N THR A 148 4.97 -3.56 3.72
CA THR A 148 4.07 -2.55 4.28
C THR A 148 2.71 -2.78 3.64
N LEU A 149 1.69 -3.11 4.43
CA LEU A 149 0.38 -3.54 3.95
C LEU A 149 -0.67 -2.47 4.22
N VAL A 150 -1.40 -2.08 3.19
CA VAL A 150 -2.64 -1.29 3.28
C VAL A 150 -3.79 -2.21 2.94
N ALA A 151 -4.60 -2.58 3.93
CA ALA A 151 -5.56 -3.67 3.80
C ALA A 151 -6.91 -3.36 4.43
N ASP A 152 -7.95 -4.02 3.95
CA ASP A 152 -9.24 -4.10 4.60
C ASP A 152 -9.21 -5.21 5.67
N THR A 153 -8.83 -4.84 6.89
CA THR A 153 -8.70 -5.78 8.00
C THR A 153 -10.04 -6.28 8.53
N GLU A 154 -11.15 -5.57 8.27
CA GLU A 154 -12.50 -6.07 8.59
C GLU A 154 -12.91 -7.20 7.65
N ARG A 155 -12.38 -7.19 6.42
CA ARG A 155 -12.74 -8.15 5.40
C ARG A 155 -11.92 -9.44 5.47
N TYR A 156 -10.61 -9.33 5.68
CA TYR A 156 -9.69 -10.47 5.62
C TYR A 156 -8.58 -10.44 6.70
N GLY A 157 -8.90 -9.84 7.86
CA GLY A 157 -7.95 -9.76 8.97
C GLY A 157 -7.47 -11.12 9.46
N ASP A 158 -8.37 -12.10 9.60
CA ASP A 158 -8.02 -13.45 10.04
C ASP A 158 -7.08 -14.17 9.06
N GLU A 159 -7.31 -14.00 7.73
CA GLU A 159 -6.46 -14.59 6.70
C GLU A 159 -5.07 -13.95 6.69
N LEU A 160 -5.01 -12.62 6.88
CA LEU A 160 -3.73 -11.89 6.99
C LEU A 160 -2.97 -12.26 8.27
N GLU A 161 -3.65 -12.37 9.41
CA GLU A 161 -3.01 -12.77 10.66
C GLU A 161 -2.40 -14.16 10.55
N HIS A 162 -3.11 -15.09 9.93
CA HIS A 162 -2.60 -16.43 9.67
C HIS A 162 -1.37 -16.42 8.74
N ALA A 163 -1.43 -15.65 7.65
CA ALA A 163 -0.33 -15.54 6.70
C ALA A 163 0.92 -14.91 7.34
N VAL A 164 0.75 -13.81 8.09
CA VAL A 164 1.84 -13.09 8.76
C VAL A 164 2.45 -13.92 9.89
N GLY A 165 1.61 -14.62 10.68
CA GLY A 165 2.08 -15.48 11.78
C GLY A 165 2.95 -16.65 11.33
N ALA A 166 2.77 -17.11 10.09
CA ALA A 166 3.59 -18.17 9.46
C ALA A 166 4.91 -17.64 8.86
N GLY A 167 5.03 -16.34 8.64
CA GLY A 167 6.14 -15.71 7.93
C GLY A 167 7.32 -15.32 8.83
N ARG A 168 8.53 -15.23 8.24
CA ARG A 168 9.74 -14.66 8.87
C ARG A 168 9.99 -13.22 8.48
N THR A 169 9.15 -12.67 7.60
CA THR A 169 9.27 -11.34 7.02
C THR A 169 8.76 -10.29 8.01
N ARG A 170 9.40 -9.14 8.07
CA ARG A 170 8.89 -8.01 8.84
C ARG A 170 7.75 -7.35 8.10
N VAL A 171 6.62 -7.25 8.77
CA VAL A 171 5.38 -6.68 8.22
C VAL A 171 4.99 -5.44 9.02
N ALA A 172 4.68 -4.35 8.32
CA ALA A 172 4.01 -3.17 8.86
C ALA A 172 2.58 -3.11 8.31
N MET A 173 1.61 -2.85 9.19
CA MET A 173 0.21 -2.59 8.81
C MET A 173 -0.08 -1.11 8.86
N VAL A 174 -0.56 -0.56 7.76
CA VAL A 174 -0.97 0.83 7.63
C VAL A 174 -2.48 0.93 7.69
N GLY A 175 -3.01 1.69 8.63
CA GLY A 175 -4.45 1.83 8.81
C GLY A 175 -4.84 3.12 9.51
N MET A 176 -6.14 3.42 9.53
CA MET A 176 -6.68 4.57 10.26
C MET A 176 -6.68 4.36 11.77
N GLN A 177 -6.71 3.10 12.21
CA GLN A 177 -6.66 2.68 13.61
C GLN A 177 -5.73 1.48 13.76
N PRO A 178 -5.13 1.28 14.95
CA PRO A 178 -4.34 0.09 15.24
C PRO A 178 -5.15 -1.19 15.03
N VAL A 179 -4.53 -2.18 14.43
CA VAL A 179 -5.12 -3.50 14.19
C VAL A 179 -4.65 -4.46 15.29
N ALA A 180 -5.56 -5.24 15.86
CA ALA A 180 -5.22 -6.27 16.86
C ALA A 180 -4.58 -7.50 16.18
N MET A 181 -3.38 -7.32 15.63
CA MET A 181 -2.63 -8.38 14.95
C MET A 181 -1.24 -8.51 15.59
N THR A 182 -0.87 -9.74 15.95
CA THR A 182 0.39 -10.02 16.62
C THR A 182 1.56 -10.03 15.64
N GLY A 183 2.70 -9.45 16.01
CA GLY A 183 3.93 -9.53 15.23
C GLY A 183 4.03 -8.52 14.07
N VAL A 184 3.09 -7.58 13.97
CA VAL A 184 3.12 -6.51 12.98
C VAL A 184 3.47 -5.16 13.60
N GLU A 185 4.23 -4.36 12.86
CA GLU A 185 4.47 -2.95 13.17
C GLU A 185 3.23 -2.14 12.74
N GLN A 186 2.77 -1.20 13.58
CA GLN A 186 1.58 -0.39 13.29
C GLN A 186 2.00 0.97 12.75
N VAL A 187 1.41 1.37 11.62
CA VAL A 187 1.62 2.67 10.98
C VAL A 187 0.27 3.37 10.82
N GLN A 188 0.18 4.61 11.27
CA GLN A 188 -1.06 5.40 11.18
C GLN A 188 -1.14 6.14 9.85
N MET A 189 -2.16 5.86 9.06
CA MET A 189 -2.38 6.46 7.74
C MET A 189 -2.89 7.90 7.80
N GLY A 190 -3.54 8.30 8.89
CA GLY A 190 -4.28 9.56 8.95
C GLY A 190 -3.43 10.79 8.59
N PHE A 191 -2.25 10.91 9.17
CA PHE A 191 -1.35 12.03 8.88
C PHE A 191 -0.84 12.03 7.45
N ALA A 192 -0.48 10.87 6.90
CA ALA A 192 -0.04 10.73 5.51
C ALA A 192 -1.13 11.19 4.52
N LEU A 193 -2.40 10.82 4.77
CA LEU A 193 -3.52 11.25 3.95
C LEU A 193 -3.79 12.75 4.07
N LEU A 194 -3.76 13.31 5.28
CA LEU A 194 -3.98 14.74 5.49
C LEU A 194 -2.89 15.58 4.81
N HIS A 195 -1.63 15.17 4.95
CA HIS A 195 -0.53 15.82 4.26
C HIS A 195 -0.69 15.77 2.73
N ALA A 196 -1.01 14.60 2.19
CA ALA A 196 -1.26 14.43 0.75
C ALA A 196 -2.47 15.22 0.23
N MET A 197 -3.41 15.60 1.10
CA MET A 197 -4.51 16.54 0.81
C MET A 197 -4.11 18.02 1.02
N GLY A 198 -2.83 18.31 1.28
CA GLY A 198 -2.31 19.66 1.48
C GLY A 198 -2.67 20.28 2.83
N LEU A 199 -2.98 19.48 3.84
CA LEU A 199 -3.22 19.96 5.20
C LEU A 199 -1.93 19.94 6.02
N SER A 200 -1.70 21.03 6.73
CA SER A 200 -0.62 21.19 7.71
C SER A 200 -1.11 20.91 9.13
N PRO A 201 -0.21 20.68 10.10
CA PRO A 201 -0.59 20.59 11.51
C PRO A 201 -1.36 21.80 12.03
N ASP A 202 -1.09 22.99 11.48
CA ASP A 202 -1.77 24.25 11.86
C ASP A 202 -3.24 24.30 11.42
N ASP A 203 -3.60 23.53 10.38
CA ASP A 203 -4.99 23.42 9.92
C ASP A 203 -5.86 22.55 10.84
N ILE A 204 -5.24 21.75 11.74
CA ILE A 204 -5.90 20.69 12.51
C ILE A 204 -5.90 21.01 14.02
N SER A 205 -5.22 22.08 14.42
CA SER A 205 -5.08 22.52 15.82
C SER A 205 -6.29 23.30 16.37
#